data_24783dc04b873ef81a27cfd9e7a1ca04
#
_entry.id   24783dc04b873ef81a27cfd9e7a1ca04
#
_cell.length_a   1.000
_cell.length_b   1.000
_cell.length_c   1.000
_cell.angle_alpha   90.00
_cell.angle_beta   90.00
_cell.angle_gamma   90.00
#
_symmetry.space_group_name_H-M   'P 1'
#
loop_
_entity.id
_entity.type
_entity.pdbx_description
1 polymer ?
#
loop_
_entity_poly.entity_id
_entity_poly.type
_entity_poly.pdbx_seq_one_letter_code
_entity_poly.pdbx_strand_id
1 'polypeptide(L)'
;MMRLAFLLSGLLFCASVQALDWKSDITLSPQPMTYSGPADSVVPGSIIGSTWSATASVQQVFWCGLIFTCNKGTLQPSSSAISSGATVTVDGANYTIFETGVPGVGYIIGLKDFKSTQYIPLQTGITQSYPAEGTSGFAQDLGWSAKVTFIKTGAALKSGVYNIPTINAAVLTAYNNETKTAQVIISPTTITVTASGCTVGSKNASVALGTIDIRTLPTVGSTSPSGTFTVGLTCDANVAVHAVMTDQTTPSNTSSVVTLTGDSTASGVGVQFFYNGSGPLTMGPDSSAAGATGQFFIQSTAAAQTLTLPFQAQYIRTGELVPGSANALASITFSYQ
;
A
#
# COMPACT_ATOMS: atom_id res chain seq x y z
N MET A 1 -72.85 -13.94 -61.50
CA MET A 1 -72.24 -12.74 -60.93
C MET A 1 -71.69 -13.07 -59.57
N MET A 2 -70.43 -13.39 -59.46
CA MET A 2 -69.79 -13.85 -58.23
C MET A 2 -68.82 -12.77 -57.77
N ARG A 3 -69.09 -12.11 -56.66
CA ARG A 3 -68.21 -11.07 -56.08
C ARG A 3 -67.20 -11.73 -55.16
N LEU A 4 -65.97 -11.64 -55.59
CA LEU A 4 -64.79 -12.14 -54.85
C LEU A 4 -64.36 -10.98 -53.88
N ALA A 5 -64.50 -11.21 -52.61
CA ALA A 5 -64.04 -10.28 -51.59
C ALA A 5 -62.60 -10.66 -51.18
N PHE A 6 -61.63 -9.82 -51.51
CA PHE A 6 -60.26 -9.95 -51.05
C PHE A 6 -60.16 -9.40 -49.62
N LEU A 7 -59.95 -10.28 -48.62
CA LEU A 7 -59.55 -9.94 -47.27
C LEU A 7 -58.03 -9.71 -47.24
N LEU A 8 -57.63 -8.45 -47.18
CA LEU A 8 -56.26 -8.04 -47.01
C LEU A 8 -55.91 -8.11 -45.49
N SER A 9 -55.35 -9.27 -45.07
CA SER A 9 -54.85 -9.44 -43.71
C SER A 9 -53.53 -8.72 -43.54
N GLY A 10 -53.57 -7.48 -43.01
CA GLY A 10 -52.36 -6.74 -42.65
C GLY A 10 -51.72 -7.35 -41.40
N LEU A 11 -50.62 -8.10 -41.55
CA LEU A 11 -49.72 -8.42 -40.43
C LEU A 11 -49.02 -7.16 -40.00
N LEU A 12 -49.51 -6.55 -38.90
CA LEU A 12 -48.75 -5.56 -38.12
C LEU A 12 -47.56 -6.33 -37.46
N PHE A 13 -46.39 -6.26 -38.05
CA PHE A 13 -45.16 -6.52 -37.36
C PHE A 13 -44.95 -5.40 -36.33
N CYS A 14 -45.34 -5.63 -35.08
CA CYS A 14 -44.83 -4.83 -33.96
C CYS A 14 -43.32 -5.13 -33.83
N ALA A 15 -42.50 -4.44 -34.61
CA ALA A 15 -41.09 -4.32 -34.29
C ALA A 15 -41.00 -3.60 -32.94
N SER A 16 -40.61 -4.29 -31.91
CA SER A 16 -40.24 -3.68 -30.66
C SER A 16 -39.03 -2.78 -30.93
N VAL A 17 -39.29 -1.48 -31.08
CA VAL A 17 -38.23 -0.48 -31.19
C VAL A 17 -37.58 -0.41 -29.82
N GLN A 18 -36.49 -1.14 -29.63
CA GLN A 18 -35.66 -0.95 -28.43
C GLN A 18 -35.13 0.47 -28.45
N ALA A 19 -35.54 1.25 -27.48
CA ALA A 19 -35.17 2.66 -27.38
C ALA A 19 -33.75 2.86 -26.82
N LEU A 20 -33.20 1.84 -26.15
CA LEU A 20 -31.88 1.84 -25.54
C LEU A 20 -31.25 0.47 -25.69
N ASP A 21 -30.05 0.40 -26.25
CA ASP A 21 -29.32 -0.82 -26.51
C ASP A 21 -27.91 -0.74 -25.94
N TRP A 22 -27.50 -1.75 -25.14
CA TRP A 22 -26.13 -1.92 -24.70
C TRP A 22 -25.29 -2.47 -25.84
N LYS A 23 -24.12 -1.89 -26.09
CA LYS A 23 -23.20 -2.30 -27.15
C LYS A 23 -21.93 -2.95 -26.62
N SER A 24 -21.31 -2.38 -25.58
CA SER A 24 -20.09 -2.96 -25.00
C SER A 24 -19.80 -2.41 -23.62
N ASP A 25 -19.00 -3.14 -22.88
CA ASP A 25 -18.29 -2.66 -21.69
C ASP A 25 -17.02 -1.90 -22.09
N ILE A 26 -16.39 -1.22 -21.12
CA ILE A 26 -15.08 -0.60 -21.28
C ILE A 26 -14.05 -1.50 -20.61
N THR A 27 -13.14 -2.08 -21.38
CA THR A 27 -12.10 -2.95 -20.87
C THR A 27 -10.75 -2.25 -20.89
N LEU A 28 -10.15 -2.12 -19.71
CA LEU A 28 -8.80 -1.63 -19.49
C LEU A 28 -7.84 -2.81 -19.41
N SER A 29 -6.82 -2.86 -20.26
CA SER A 29 -5.88 -3.97 -20.33
C SER A 29 -4.45 -3.51 -20.00
N PRO A 30 -4.13 -3.37 -18.70
CA PRO A 30 -2.80 -2.97 -18.25
C PRO A 30 -1.78 -4.06 -18.60
N GLN A 31 -0.58 -3.65 -19.06
CA GLN A 31 0.53 -4.57 -19.27
C GLN A 31 1.15 -4.97 -17.93
N PRO A 32 1.90 -6.08 -17.87
CA PRO A 32 2.70 -6.42 -16.69
C PRO A 32 3.60 -5.26 -16.26
N MET A 33 3.65 -5.02 -14.95
CA MET A 33 4.33 -3.87 -14.35
C MET A 33 5.41 -4.30 -13.38
N THR A 34 6.34 -3.39 -13.09
CA THR A 34 7.35 -3.54 -12.05
C THR A 34 7.20 -2.45 -11.01
N TYR A 35 7.52 -2.79 -9.76
CA TYR A 35 7.64 -1.85 -8.66
C TYR A 35 8.93 -2.11 -7.90
N SER A 36 9.67 -1.06 -7.55
CA SER A 36 10.84 -1.13 -6.68
C SER A 36 10.68 -0.12 -5.55
N GLY A 37 10.92 -0.55 -4.32
CA GLY A 37 10.83 0.30 -3.14
C GLY A 37 11.18 -0.43 -1.86
N PRO A 38 11.29 0.30 -0.73
CA PRO A 38 11.69 -0.29 0.54
C PRO A 38 10.72 -1.40 1.01
N ALA A 39 11.31 -2.49 1.55
CA ALA A 39 10.60 -3.73 1.89
C ALA A 39 9.50 -3.55 2.94
N ASP A 40 9.71 -2.67 3.90
CA ASP A 40 8.81 -2.43 5.04
C ASP A 40 8.06 -1.09 4.95
N SER A 41 8.19 -0.37 3.82
CA SER A 41 7.50 0.90 3.64
C SER A 41 5.98 0.70 3.70
N VAL A 42 5.32 1.48 4.56
CA VAL A 42 3.86 1.55 4.71
C VAL A 42 3.29 2.87 4.18
N VAL A 43 4.10 3.68 3.49
CA VAL A 43 3.67 4.95 2.92
C VAL A 43 2.83 4.69 1.67
N PRO A 44 1.54 5.09 1.66
CA PRO A 44 0.69 4.93 0.50
C PRO A 44 0.97 6.01 -0.56
N GLY A 45 0.50 5.79 -1.79
CA GLY A 45 0.45 6.81 -2.82
C GLY A 45 1.49 6.70 -3.93
N SER A 46 2.51 5.85 -3.78
CA SER A 46 3.48 5.60 -4.85
C SER A 46 2.82 4.88 -6.04
N ILE A 47 3.07 5.39 -7.25
CA ILE A 47 2.58 4.77 -8.49
C ILE A 47 3.36 3.48 -8.74
N ILE A 48 2.63 2.43 -9.11
CA ILE A 48 3.18 1.14 -9.54
C ILE A 48 3.14 1.11 -11.07
N GLY A 49 4.30 0.98 -11.69
CA GLY A 49 4.46 1.06 -13.14
C GLY A 49 4.40 2.50 -13.68
N SER A 50 3.63 2.74 -14.71
CA SER A 50 3.44 4.07 -15.31
C SER A 50 2.28 4.84 -14.68
N THR A 51 2.28 6.17 -14.81
CA THR A 51 1.21 7.04 -14.28
C THR A 51 -0.18 6.62 -14.74
N TRP A 52 -0.30 6.15 -16.00
CA TRP A 52 -1.53 5.52 -16.49
C TRP A 52 -1.15 4.22 -17.19
N SER A 53 -1.45 3.11 -16.53
CA SER A 53 -1.05 1.76 -16.95
C SER A 53 -1.90 1.23 -18.09
N ALA A 54 -3.15 1.70 -18.22
CA ALA A 54 -4.02 1.42 -19.35
C ALA A 54 -5.02 2.54 -19.56
N THR A 55 -5.40 2.73 -20.82
CA THR A 55 -6.46 3.66 -21.24
C THR A 55 -7.31 2.96 -22.29
N ALA A 56 -8.63 3.11 -22.20
CA ALA A 56 -9.58 2.61 -23.18
C ALA A 56 -10.61 3.69 -23.49
N SER A 57 -11.11 3.70 -24.71
CA SER A 57 -12.13 4.66 -25.16
C SER A 57 -13.14 3.93 -26.03
N VAL A 58 -14.42 4.02 -25.63
CA VAL A 58 -15.54 3.42 -26.33
C VAL A 58 -16.54 4.50 -26.64
N GLN A 59 -16.68 4.81 -27.94
CA GLN A 59 -17.57 5.88 -28.40
C GLN A 59 -19.04 5.53 -28.22
N GLN A 60 -19.36 4.24 -28.33
CA GLN A 60 -20.72 3.74 -28.25
C GLN A 60 -20.81 2.59 -27.25
N VAL A 61 -20.90 2.93 -25.96
CA VAL A 61 -21.23 1.97 -24.90
C VAL A 61 -22.73 1.66 -24.93
N PHE A 62 -23.54 2.69 -25.19
CA PHE A 62 -24.98 2.56 -25.39
C PHE A 62 -25.40 3.25 -26.68
N TRP A 63 -26.32 2.63 -27.40
CA TRP A 63 -27.05 3.26 -28.49
C TRP A 63 -28.47 3.58 -28.04
N CYS A 64 -28.88 4.82 -28.26
CA CYS A 64 -30.10 5.38 -27.70
C CYS A 64 -31.24 5.52 -28.70
N GLY A 65 -31.06 5.01 -29.94
CA GLY A 65 -32.05 5.06 -31.00
C GLY A 65 -31.98 6.38 -31.80
N LEU A 66 -32.66 6.36 -32.96
CA LEU A 66 -32.70 7.52 -33.88
C LEU A 66 -33.69 8.57 -33.46
N ILE A 67 -34.80 8.19 -32.83
CA ILE A 67 -35.92 9.07 -32.47
C ILE A 67 -35.92 9.37 -30.98
N PHE A 68 -35.47 8.42 -30.15
CA PHE A 68 -35.41 8.53 -28.71
C PHE A 68 -33.93 8.64 -28.30
N THR A 69 -33.51 9.83 -27.95
CA THR A 69 -32.13 10.10 -27.53
C THR A 69 -32.00 9.90 -26.02
N CYS A 70 -30.85 9.41 -25.55
CA CYS A 70 -30.57 9.38 -24.13
C CYS A 70 -30.34 10.78 -23.59
N ASN A 71 -31.04 11.12 -22.54
CA ASN A 71 -30.95 12.42 -21.88
C ASN A 71 -30.24 12.35 -20.53
N LYS A 72 -29.96 11.14 -20.06
CA LYS A 72 -29.34 10.91 -18.74
C LYS A 72 -28.50 9.63 -18.74
N GLY A 73 -27.34 9.75 -18.21
CA GLY A 73 -26.48 8.64 -17.82
C GLY A 73 -25.88 8.90 -16.44
N THR A 74 -25.47 7.86 -15.76
CA THR A 74 -24.73 7.96 -14.50
C THR A 74 -23.54 7.02 -14.51
N LEU A 75 -22.55 7.36 -13.69
CA LEU A 75 -21.34 6.62 -13.49
C LEU A 75 -21.02 6.62 -12.00
N GLN A 76 -20.77 5.44 -11.47
CA GLN A 76 -20.46 5.26 -10.05
C GLN A 76 -19.51 4.07 -9.86
N PRO A 77 -18.80 3.97 -8.72
CA PRO A 77 -18.05 2.77 -8.37
C PRO A 77 -18.94 1.53 -8.42
N SER A 78 -18.39 0.41 -8.89
CA SER A 78 -19.06 -0.88 -8.77
C SER A 78 -19.27 -1.25 -7.30
N SER A 79 -20.31 -2.02 -7.00
CA SER A 79 -20.54 -2.53 -5.64
C SER A 79 -19.40 -3.42 -5.11
N SER A 80 -18.59 -3.97 -6.02
CA SER A 80 -17.37 -4.74 -5.68
C SER A 80 -16.11 -3.88 -5.55
N ALA A 81 -16.16 -2.58 -5.90
CA ALA A 81 -15.04 -1.66 -5.76
C ALA A 81 -14.95 -1.15 -4.32
N ILE A 82 -14.13 -1.83 -3.52
CA ILE A 82 -13.93 -1.51 -2.10
C ILE A 82 -12.90 -0.39 -1.99
N SER A 83 -13.26 0.70 -1.30
CA SER A 83 -12.32 1.78 -0.99
C SER A 83 -11.34 1.36 0.10
N SER A 84 -10.06 1.67 -0.08
CA SER A 84 -9.03 1.52 0.96
C SER A 84 -9.12 2.55 2.09
N GLY A 85 -10.02 3.55 1.97
CA GLY A 85 -10.13 4.68 2.87
C GLY A 85 -9.09 5.78 2.62
N ALA A 86 -8.14 5.58 1.70
CA ALA A 86 -7.11 6.54 1.35
C ALA A 86 -7.38 7.20 -0.02
N THR A 87 -6.74 8.35 -0.23
CA THR A 87 -6.77 9.09 -1.49
C THR A 87 -5.36 9.40 -1.95
N VAL A 88 -5.21 9.70 -3.25
CA VAL A 88 -3.95 10.14 -3.84
C VAL A 88 -4.20 11.21 -4.89
N THR A 89 -3.30 12.19 -4.98
CA THR A 89 -3.36 13.22 -6.01
C THR A 89 -2.50 12.81 -7.20
N VAL A 90 -3.12 12.68 -8.38
CA VAL A 90 -2.45 12.39 -9.65
C VAL A 90 -2.95 13.37 -10.70
N ASP A 91 -2.05 13.96 -11.47
CA ASP A 91 -2.36 15.00 -12.47
C ASP A 91 -3.19 16.16 -11.90
N GLY A 92 -2.95 16.55 -10.64
CA GLY A 92 -3.67 17.63 -9.96
C GLY A 92 -5.09 17.29 -9.48
N ALA A 93 -5.57 16.07 -9.67
CA ALA A 93 -6.88 15.60 -9.22
C ALA A 93 -6.75 14.60 -8.08
N ASN A 94 -7.69 14.62 -7.12
CA ASN A 94 -7.71 13.73 -5.97
C ASN A 94 -8.56 12.49 -6.24
N TYR A 95 -7.96 11.31 -6.21
CA TYR A 95 -8.58 10.03 -6.50
C TYR A 95 -8.78 9.20 -5.23
N THR A 96 -9.89 8.50 -5.13
CA THR A 96 -10.05 7.41 -4.15
C THR A 96 -9.21 6.22 -4.59
N ILE A 97 -8.42 5.66 -3.67
CA ILE A 97 -7.71 4.40 -3.90
C ILE A 97 -8.67 3.25 -3.57
N PHE A 98 -8.91 2.39 -4.56
CA PHE A 98 -9.69 1.17 -4.42
C PHE A 98 -8.77 -0.03 -4.26
N GLU A 99 -9.23 -1.07 -3.56
CA GLU A 99 -8.48 -2.29 -3.32
C GLU A 99 -8.52 -3.22 -4.54
N THR A 100 -7.38 -3.82 -4.88
CA THR A 100 -7.28 -4.85 -5.94
C THR A 100 -7.62 -6.26 -5.42
N GLY A 101 -7.75 -6.45 -4.11
CA GLY A 101 -7.76 -7.75 -3.45
C GLY A 101 -6.35 -8.29 -3.14
N VAL A 102 -5.29 -7.62 -3.61
CA VAL A 102 -3.89 -7.93 -3.30
C VAL A 102 -3.39 -6.95 -2.23
N PRO A 103 -2.98 -7.42 -1.04
CA PRO A 103 -2.46 -6.54 0.01
C PRO A 103 -1.30 -5.68 -0.49
N GLY A 104 -1.32 -4.39 -0.20
CA GLY A 104 -0.30 -3.44 -0.63
C GLY A 104 -0.52 -2.83 -2.01
N VAL A 105 -1.49 -3.33 -2.79
CA VAL A 105 -1.79 -2.83 -4.14
C VAL A 105 -3.23 -2.34 -4.21
N GLY A 106 -3.40 -1.08 -4.57
CA GLY A 106 -4.68 -0.47 -4.92
C GLY A 106 -4.69 0.01 -6.37
N TYR A 107 -5.82 0.57 -6.80
CA TYR A 107 -5.95 1.20 -8.09
C TYR A 107 -6.77 2.49 -8.00
N ILE A 108 -6.56 3.38 -8.97
CA ILE A 108 -7.38 4.57 -9.19
C ILE A 108 -7.90 4.58 -10.62
N ILE A 109 -9.08 5.17 -10.82
CA ILE A 109 -9.73 5.28 -12.13
C ILE A 109 -10.05 6.74 -12.42
N GLY A 110 -9.66 7.19 -13.60
CA GLY A 110 -10.16 8.41 -14.20
C GLY A 110 -11.15 8.08 -15.31
N LEU A 111 -12.27 8.78 -15.34
CA LEU A 111 -13.33 8.58 -16.33
C LEU A 111 -13.69 9.90 -16.97
N LYS A 112 -13.99 9.87 -18.24
CA LYS A 112 -14.56 11.04 -18.93
C LYS A 112 -15.58 10.60 -19.98
N ASP A 113 -16.57 11.44 -20.20
CA ASP A 113 -17.40 11.36 -21.37
C ASP A 113 -16.52 11.36 -22.63
N PHE A 114 -16.89 10.56 -23.61
CA PHE A 114 -16.18 10.47 -24.89
C PHE A 114 -15.97 11.86 -25.54
N LYS A 115 -16.94 12.78 -25.39
CA LYS A 115 -16.88 14.16 -25.91
C LYS A 115 -16.17 15.14 -24.99
N SER A 116 -15.85 14.76 -23.74
CA SER A 116 -15.15 15.60 -22.78
C SER A 116 -13.63 15.57 -22.99
N THR A 117 -12.96 16.65 -22.66
CA THR A 117 -11.49 16.72 -22.66
C THR A 117 -10.89 16.35 -21.31
N GLN A 118 -11.65 16.44 -20.21
CA GLN A 118 -11.14 16.24 -18.87
C GLN A 118 -11.61 14.92 -18.24
N TYR A 119 -10.69 14.23 -17.60
CA TYR A 119 -10.99 13.07 -16.78
C TYR A 119 -11.41 13.50 -15.37
N ILE A 120 -12.45 12.86 -14.88
CA ILE A 120 -12.97 13.03 -13.52
C ILE A 120 -12.59 11.81 -12.70
N PRO A 121 -12.06 11.97 -11.47
CA PRO A 121 -11.76 10.87 -10.58
C PRO A 121 -13.00 10.05 -10.22
N LEU A 122 -12.90 8.72 -10.27
CA LEU A 122 -13.89 7.86 -9.65
C LEU A 122 -13.72 7.96 -8.13
N GLN A 123 -14.80 8.28 -7.41
CA GLN A 123 -14.78 8.51 -5.96
C GLN A 123 -15.87 7.69 -5.26
N THR A 124 -15.57 7.20 -4.07
CA THR A 124 -16.52 6.48 -3.24
C THR A 124 -17.72 7.36 -2.85
N GLY A 125 -18.93 6.80 -2.97
CA GLY A 125 -20.16 7.47 -2.59
C GLY A 125 -20.61 8.58 -3.55
N ILE A 126 -19.89 8.79 -4.66
CA ILE A 126 -20.24 9.80 -5.66
C ILE A 126 -20.76 9.13 -6.92
N THR A 127 -21.98 9.51 -7.32
CA THR A 127 -22.56 9.20 -8.61
C THR A 127 -22.41 10.43 -9.51
N GLN A 128 -21.66 10.28 -10.60
CA GLN A 128 -21.50 11.32 -11.60
C GLN A 128 -22.62 11.23 -12.63
N SER A 129 -23.18 12.35 -13.04
CA SER A 129 -24.23 12.42 -14.08
C SER A 129 -23.61 12.69 -15.45
N TYR A 130 -24.23 12.10 -16.48
CA TYR A 130 -23.87 12.30 -17.88
C TYR A 130 -25.17 12.51 -18.71
N PRO A 131 -25.18 13.38 -19.74
CA PRO A 131 -24.08 14.30 -20.07
C PRO A 131 -23.81 15.26 -18.91
N ALA A 132 -22.56 15.77 -18.82
CA ALA A 132 -22.19 16.74 -17.81
C ALA A 132 -23.13 17.96 -17.87
N GLU A 133 -23.44 18.53 -16.71
CA GLU A 133 -24.33 19.67 -16.58
C GLU A 133 -23.90 20.81 -17.54
N GLY A 134 -24.84 21.32 -18.35
CA GLY A 134 -24.57 22.34 -19.36
C GLY A 134 -24.24 21.85 -20.77
N THR A 135 -24.10 20.53 -20.99
CA THR A 135 -24.03 19.95 -22.34
C THR A 135 -25.46 19.64 -22.85
N SER A 136 -25.76 19.93 -24.12
CA SER A 136 -27.08 19.68 -24.71
C SER A 136 -27.44 18.18 -24.62
N GLY A 137 -28.52 17.89 -23.91
CA GLY A 137 -28.88 16.62 -23.36
C GLY A 137 -29.44 15.56 -24.29
N PHE A 138 -29.20 15.61 -25.59
CA PHE A 138 -29.73 14.60 -26.51
C PHE A 138 -28.58 13.97 -27.30
N ALA A 139 -28.21 12.77 -26.91
CA ALA A 139 -27.21 11.99 -27.61
C ALA A 139 -27.82 10.68 -28.13
N GLN A 140 -27.53 10.33 -29.39
CA GLN A 140 -27.86 9.03 -29.95
C GLN A 140 -26.94 7.93 -29.40
N ASP A 141 -25.70 8.31 -29.07
CA ASP A 141 -24.68 7.45 -28.50
C ASP A 141 -24.16 7.98 -27.18
N LEU A 142 -24.06 7.14 -26.19
CA LEU A 142 -23.34 7.41 -24.96
C LEU A 142 -22.06 6.59 -24.93
N GLY A 143 -20.93 7.28 -24.76
CA GLY A 143 -19.61 6.65 -24.67
C GLY A 143 -18.71 7.32 -23.64
N TRP A 144 -17.70 6.60 -23.22
CA TRP A 144 -16.73 7.07 -22.23
C TRP A 144 -15.32 6.62 -22.57
N SER A 145 -14.36 7.36 -22.02
CA SER A 145 -12.98 6.95 -21.92
C SER A 145 -12.64 6.70 -20.46
N ALA A 146 -11.90 5.63 -20.21
CA ALA A 146 -11.41 5.27 -18.90
C ALA A 146 -9.88 5.16 -18.90
N LYS A 147 -9.26 5.47 -17.78
CA LYS A 147 -7.82 5.25 -17.53
C LYS A 147 -7.61 4.72 -16.12
N VAL A 148 -6.64 3.81 -15.96
CA VAL A 148 -6.29 3.19 -14.68
C VAL A 148 -4.81 3.31 -14.41
N THR A 149 -4.46 3.49 -13.13
CA THR A 149 -3.11 3.23 -12.63
C THR A 149 -3.18 2.52 -11.29
N PHE A 150 -2.11 1.79 -10.97
CA PHE A 150 -1.98 1.06 -9.71
C PHE A 150 -1.16 1.89 -8.73
N ILE A 151 -1.56 1.79 -7.47
CA ILE A 151 -1.03 2.60 -6.37
C ILE A 151 -0.61 1.68 -5.23
N LYS A 152 0.57 1.90 -4.67
CA LYS A 152 0.95 1.27 -3.41
C LYS A 152 0.04 1.77 -2.29
N THR A 153 -0.57 0.84 -1.56
CA THR A 153 -1.37 1.15 -0.34
C THR A 153 -0.49 1.15 0.91
N GLY A 154 -1.11 1.31 2.09
CA GLY A 154 -0.39 1.33 3.37
C GLY A 154 0.19 0.00 3.84
N ALA A 155 0.06 -1.11 3.08
CA ALA A 155 0.70 -2.37 3.43
C ALA A 155 2.07 -2.53 2.76
N ALA A 156 3.02 -3.17 3.44
CA ALA A 156 4.35 -3.45 2.92
C ALA A 156 4.27 -4.43 1.73
N LEU A 157 5.09 -4.19 0.69
CA LEU A 157 5.21 -5.05 -0.49
C LEU A 157 6.55 -5.79 -0.45
N LYS A 158 6.51 -7.09 -0.22
CA LYS A 158 7.69 -7.96 -0.28
C LYS A 158 8.07 -8.27 -1.72
N SER A 159 9.32 -8.66 -1.97
CA SER A 159 9.74 -9.14 -3.30
C SER A 159 8.92 -10.34 -3.75
N GLY A 160 8.48 -10.33 -5.00
CA GLY A 160 7.66 -11.41 -5.57
C GLY A 160 6.83 -10.96 -6.76
N VAL A 161 6.04 -11.87 -7.30
CA VAL A 161 5.08 -11.62 -8.39
C VAL A 161 3.67 -11.68 -7.82
N TYR A 162 2.93 -10.60 -8.01
CA TYR A 162 1.55 -10.45 -7.56
C TYR A 162 0.61 -10.47 -8.76
N ASN A 163 -0.37 -11.37 -8.72
CA ASN A 163 -1.38 -11.49 -9.77
C ASN A 163 -2.60 -10.64 -9.40
N ILE A 164 -2.90 -9.64 -10.19
CA ILE A 164 -4.11 -8.82 -10.06
C ILE A 164 -5.22 -9.52 -10.84
N PRO A 165 -6.35 -9.86 -10.21
CA PRO A 165 -7.47 -10.50 -10.88
C PRO A 165 -8.24 -9.52 -11.78
N THR A 166 -9.25 -10.00 -12.49
CA THR A 166 -10.25 -9.15 -13.14
C THR A 166 -10.98 -8.31 -12.10
N ILE A 167 -11.10 -7.01 -12.34
CA ILE A 167 -11.79 -6.07 -11.42
C ILE A 167 -12.90 -5.36 -12.17
N ASN A 168 -14.12 -5.41 -11.63
CA ASN A 168 -15.22 -4.55 -12.05
C ASN A 168 -15.12 -3.23 -11.26
N ALA A 169 -14.55 -2.21 -11.90
CA ALA A 169 -14.20 -0.97 -11.22
C ALA A 169 -15.38 0.00 -11.11
N ALA A 170 -16.20 0.12 -12.15
CA ALA A 170 -17.30 1.06 -12.18
C ALA A 170 -18.49 0.52 -12.98
N VAL A 171 -19.67 1.10 -12.71
CA VAL A 171 -20.91 0.84 -13.45
C VAL A 171 -21.34 2.13 -14.13
N LEU A 172 -21.59 2.01 -15.44
CA LEU A 172 -22.21 3.01 -16.28
C LEU A 172 -23.70 2.67 -16.42
N THR A 173 -24.58 3.64 -16.29
CA THR A 173 -26.02 3.44 -16.44
C THR A 173 -26.57 4.46 -17.43
N ALA A 174 -27.31 4.02 -18.42
CA ALA A 174 -28.03 4.89 -19.34
C ALA A 174 -29.54 4.80 -19.10
N TYR A 175 -30.22 5.92 -19.26
CA TYR A 175 -31.65 6.07 -19.04
C TYR A 175 -32.33 6.63 -20.30
N ASN A 176 -33.34 5.92 -20.79
CA ASN A 176 -34.24 6.39 -21.85
C ASN A 176 -35.51 5.53 -21.85
N ASN A 177 -36.54 5.88 -21.06
CA ASN A 177 -37.74 5.09 -20.77
C ASN A 177 -37.46 3.68 -20.21
N GLU A 178 -36.27 3.17 -20.41
CA GLU A 178 -35.72 1.95 -19.84
C GLU A 178 -34.30 2.24 -19.28
N THR A 179 -33.72 1.28 -18.59
CA THR A 179 -32.41 1.40 -17.97
C THR A 179 -31.51 0.25 -18.45
N LYS A 180 -30.32 0.57 -18.92
CA LYS A 180 -29.26 -0.39 -19.24
C LYS A 180 -27.99 -0.04 -18.51
N THR A 181 -27.22 -1.08 -18.18
CA THR A 181 -25.92 -0.90 -17.50
C THR A 181 -24.78 -1.49 -18.34
N ALA A 182 -23.61 -0.91 -18.21
CA ALA A 182 -22.35 -1.41 -18.70
C ALA A 182 -21.29 -1.29 -17.61
N GLN A 183 -20.17 -1.96 -17.77
CA GLN A 183 -19.11 -1.99 -16.77
C GLN A 183 -17.82 -1.37 -17.28
N VAL A 184 -17.01 -0.88 -16.34
CA VAL A 184 -15.59 -0.59 -16.56
C VAL A 184 -14.80 -1.71 -15.91
N ILE A 185 -14.14 -2.51 -16.73
CA ILE A 185 -13.46 -3.74 -16.34
C ILE A 185 -11.96 -3.54 -16.49
N ILE A 186 -11.19 -3.89 -15.46
CA ILE A 186 -9.74 -4.01 -15.53
C ILE A 186 -9.41 -5.48 -15.77
N SER A 187 -8.73 -5.77 -16.87
CA SER A 187 -8.25 -7.12 -17.19
C SER A 187 -7.17 -7.58 -16.22
N PRO A 188 -7.00 -8.89 -16.02
CA PRO A 188 -5.93 -9.42 -15.18
C PRO A 188 -4.56 -8.91 -15.63
N THR A 189 -3.68 -8.64 -14.66
CA THR A 189 -2.29 -8.27 -14.92
C THR A 189 -1.38 -8.75 -13.80
N THR A 190 -0.08 -8.57 -13.96
CA THR A 190 0.92 -8.93 -12.95
C THR A 190 1.76 -7.74 -12.53
N ILE A 191 2.17 -7.74 -11.27
CA ILE A 191 3.12 -6.77 -10.71
C ILE A 191 4.31 -7.55 -10.16
N THR A 192 5.50 -7.32 -10.71
CA THR A 192 6.76 -7.83 -10.16
C THR A 192 7.34 -6.81 -9.20
N VAL A 193 7.46 -7.18 -7.94
CA VAL A 193 8.01 -6.33 -6.87
C VAL A 193 9.45 -6.72 -6.58
N THR A 194 10.35 -5.74 -6.57
CA THR A 194 11.71 -5.83 -6.04
C THR A 194 11.80 -4.95 -4.81
N ALA A 195 11.71 -5.57 -3.64
CA ALA A 195 11.80 -4.85 -2.38
C ALA A 195 13.27 -4.57 -2.05
N SER A 196 13.61 -3.30 -1.84
CA SER A 196 14.94 -2.88 -1.42
C SER A 196 15.10 -2.97 0.10
N GLY A 197 16.31 -3.32 0.54
CA GLY A 197 16.64 -3.50 1.94
C GLY A 197 18.14 -3.66 2.18
N CYS A 198 18.50 -4.28 3.31
CA CYS A 198 19.89 -4.56 3.64
C CYS A 198 20.08 -6.03 4.03
N THR A 199 21.27 -6.55 3.74
CA THR A 199 21.74 -7.84 4.22
C THR A 199 22.65 -7.66 5.43
N VAL A 200 22.38 -8.38 6.53
CA VAL A 200 23.20 -8.35 7.73
C VAL A 200 24.45 -9.23 7.51
N GLY A 201 25.63 -8.67 7.68
CA GLY A 201 26.89 -9.37 7.44
C GLY A 201 27.19 -10.44 8.49
N SER A 202 27.02 -10.12 9.77
CA SER A 202 27.15 -11.09 10.88
C SER A 202 25.87 -11.09 11.71
N LYS A 203 25.29 -12.28 11.89
CA LYS A 203 24.03 -12.44 12.65
C LYS A 203 24.26 -12.45 14.17
N ASN A 204 25.47 -12.62 14.61
CA ASN A 204 25.82 -12.68 16.04
C ASN A 204 26.97 -11.73 16.32
N ALA A 205 26.82 -10.94 17.37
CA ALA A 205 27.86 -10.11 17.95
C ALA A 205 27.92 -10.37 19.44
N SER A 206 29.11 -10.36 19.99
CA SER A 206 29.32 -10.46 21.44
C SER A 206 30.23 -9.36 21.92
N VAL A 207 29.96 -8.84 23.11
CA VAL A 207 30.77 -7.83 23.77
C VAL A 207 31.07 -8.26 25.19
N ALA A 208 32.35 -8.31 25.53
CA ALA A 208 32.80 -8.60 26.89
C ALA A 208 32.84 -7.28 27.69
N LEU A 209 32.04 -7.20 28.76
CA LEU A 209 32.01 -6.03 29.66
C LEU A 209 33.05 -6.15 30.80
N GLY A 210 33.71 -7.32 30.88
CA GLY A 210 34.76 -7.58 31.88
C GLY A 210 34.22 -7.74 33.30
N THR A 211 35.16 -7.85 34.25
CA THR A 211 34.84 -7.91 35.68
C THR A 211 34.79 -6.53 36.24
N ILE A 212 33.69 -6.15 36.90
CA ILE A 212 33.44 -4.86 37.49
C ILE A 212 33.42 -4.98 39.02
N ASP A 213 34.19 -4.15 39.70
CA ASP A 213 34.13 -4.05 41.16
C ASP A 213 32.81 -3.32 41.53
N ILE A 214 32.00 -3.95 42.41
CA ILE A 214 30.70 -3.38 42.85
C ILE A 214 30.86 -2.01 43.52
N ARG A 215 32.04 -1.71 44.06
CA ARG A 215 32.34 -0.37 44.64
C ARG A 215 32.39 0.75 43.60
N THR A 216 32.58 0.40 42.31
CA THR A 216 32.53 1.38 41.21
C THR A 216 31.12 1.72 40.82
N LEU A 217 30.11 1.01 41.32
CA LEU A 217 28.68 1.25 41.12
C LEU A 217 27.98 1.68 42.44
N PRO A 218 28.35 2.84 43.04
CA PRO A 218 27.96 3.19 44.39
C PRO A 218 26.46 3.41 44.61
N THR A 219 25.73 3.87 43.61
CA THR A 219 24.30 4.19 43.68
C THR A 219 23.53 3.60 42.52
N VAL A 220 22.22 3.42 42.68
CA VAL A 220 21.32 3.09 41.53
C VAL A 220 21.50 4.15 40.45
N GLY A 221 21.64 3.72 39.20
CA GLY A 221 21.97 4.56 38.05
C GLY A 221 23.46 4.68 37.74
N SER A 222 24.39 4.25 38.65
CA SER A 222 25.81 4.22 38.35
C SER A 222 26.09 3.18 37.24
N THR A 223 27.04 3.50 36.32
CA THR A 223 27.38 2.69 35.16
C THR A 223 28.83 2.27 35.16
N SER A 224 29.12 1.14 34.52
CA SER A 224 30.50 0.67 34.24
C SER A 224 31.11 1.38 33.05
N PRO A 225 32.42 1.21 32.77
CA PRO A 225 32.97 1.45 31.44
C PRO A 225 32.22 0.65 30.38
N SER A 226 32.13 1.20 29.16
CA SER A 226 31.43 0.56 28.04
C SER A 226 32.38 -0.35 27.24
N GLY A 227 31.86 -1.50 26.79
CA GLY A 227 32.42 -2.32 25.72
C GLY A 227 31.82 -1.90 24.38
N THR A 228 32.55 -2.13 23.27
CA THR A 228 32.12 -1.77 21.92
C THR A 228 31.98 -3.00 21.04
N PHE A 229 31.02 -2.95 20.10
CA PHE A 229 30.87 -3.94 19.03
C PHE A 229 30.30 -3.25 17.77
N THR A 230 30.38 -3.90 16.62
CA THR A 230 29.89 -3.37 15.37
C THR A 230 28.97 -4.37 14.68
N VAL A 231 27.97 -3.85 13.97
CA VAL A 231 27.11 -4.65 13.08
C VAL A 231 27.30 -4.10 11.66
N GLY A 232 27.60 -5.01 10.71
CA GLY A 232 27.75 -4.67 9.29
C GLY A 232 26.44 -4.89 8.53
N LEU A 233 26.04 -3.94 7.71
CA LEU A 233 24.92 -4.06 6.76
C LEU A 233 25.41 -3.75 5.34
N THR A 234 24.99 -4.53 4.35
CA THR A 234 25.12 -4.20 2.93
C THR A 234 23.74 -3.84 2.41
N CYS A 235 23.55 -2.57 2.06
CA CYS A 235 22.24 -1.99 1.75
C CYS A 235 22.11 -1.62 0.28
N ASP A 236 20.91 -1.74 -0.26
CA ASP A 236 20.48 -1.17 -1.53
C ASP A 236 20.43 0.37 -1.45
N ALA A 237 20.29 1.00 -2.62
CA ALA A 237 20.03 2.44 -2.71
C ALA A 237 18.63 2.80 -2.25
N ASN A 238 18.45 4.04 -1.78
CA ASN A 238 17.16 4.64 -1.42
C ASN A 238 16.41 3.87 -0.32
N VAL A 239 17.14 3.43 0.70
CA VAL A 239 16.60 2.74 1.87
C VAL A 239 16.81 3.60 3.10
N ALA A 240 15.77 3.92 3.86
CA ALA A 240 15.88 4.49 5.19
C ALA A 240 15.92 3.33 6.21
N VAL A 241 17.08 3.11 6.82
CA VAL A 241 17.30 2.02 7.75
C VAL A 241 16.92 2.45 9.17
N HIS A 242 16.05 1.69 9.80
CA HIS A 242 15.66 1.82 11.20
C HIS A 242 15.96 0.52 11.94
N ALA A 243 16.01 0.57 13.26
CA ALA A 243 16.21 -0.62 14.07
C ALA A 243 15.38 -0.55 15.36
N VAL A 244 15.01 -1.74 15.86
CA VAL A 244 14.47 -1.96 17.22
C VAL A 244 15.41 -2.90 17.94
N MET A 245 15.77 -2.59 19.20
CA MET A 245 16.50 -3.50 20.06
C MET A 245 15.52 -4.16 21.03
N THR A 246 15.51 -5.48 21.08
CA THR A 246 14.59 -6.26 21.91
C THR A 246 15.36 -7.04 22.99
N ASP A 247 14.92 -6.90 24.21
CA ASP A 247 15.39 -7.70 25.35
C ASP A 247 14.88 -9.14 25.20
N GLN A 248 15.77 -10.11 24.98
CA GLN A 248 15.38 -11.50 24.76
C GLN A 248 14.98 -12.24 26.03
N THR A 249 15.35 -11.70 27.22
CA THR A 249 14.91 -12.25 28.51
C THR A 249 13.50 -11.76 28.84
N THR A 250 13.19 -10.50 28.48
CA THR A 250 11.87 -9.88 28.70
C THR A 250 11.43 -9.17 27.42
N PRO A 251 10.87 -9.88 26.41
CA PRO A 251 10.55 -9.28 25.11
C PRO A 251 9.55 -8.13 25.12
N SER A 252 8.75 -7.99 26.18
CA SER A 252 7.84 -6.87 26.38
C SER A 252 8.49 -5.64 27.05
N ASN A 253 9.79 -5.70 27.35
CA ASN A 253 10.53 -4.60 27.96
C ASN A 253 10.57 -3.37 27.05
N THR A 254 10.13 -2.24 27.57
CA THR A 254 10.17 -0.95 26.88
C THR A 254 11.03 0.09 27.64
N SER A 255 11.82 -0.37 28.60
CA SER A 255 12.78 0.49 29.30
C SER A 255 14.10 0.59 28.50
N SER A 256 15.08 1.31 29.05
CA SER A 256 16.43 1.38 28.47
C SER A 256 17.42 0.40 29.10
N VAL A 257 16.94 -0.58 29.87
CA VAL A 257 17.78 -1.56 30.57
C VAL A 257 17.36 -2.96 30.19
N VAL A 258 18.29 -3.73 29.61
CA VAL A 258 18.10 -5.15 29.30
C VAL A 258 18.29 -5.98 30.56
N THR A 259 17.38 -6.91 30.79
CA THR A 259 17.40 -7.85 31.90
C THR A 259 18.52 -8.88 31.76
N LEU A 260 19.11 -9.29 32.87
CA LEU A 260 20.07 -10.39 32.84
C LEU A 260 19.38 -11.72 32.47
N THR A 261 20.12 -12.61 31.80
CA THR A 261 19.67 -13.96 31.49
C THR A 261 19.51 -14.82 32.75
N GLY A 262 18.63 -15.82 32.67
CA GLY A 262 18.28 -16.66 33.82
C GLY A 262 19.44 -17.52 34.40
N ASP A 263 20.55 -17.67 33.69
CA ASP A 263 21.79 -18.31 34.13
C ASP A 263 22.76 -17.35 34.84
N SER A 264 22.43 -16.06 34.91
CA SER A 264 23.18 -15.05 35.67
C SER A 264 22.97 -15.26 37.17
N THR A 265 24.04 -15.11 37.93
CA THR A 265 24.00 -15.22 39.42
C THR A 265 24.08 -13.85 40.09
N ALA A 266 24.46 -12.79 39.39
CA ALA A 266 24.40 -11.41 39.85
C ALA A 266 22.97 -10.89 39.89
N SER A 267 22.72 -9.93 40.79
CA SER A 267 21.45 -9.18 40.79
C SER A 267 21.67 -7.67 41.10
N GLY A 268 20.64 -6.87 40.90
CA GLY A 268 20.69 -5.42 41.05
C GLY A 268 21.47 -4.67 39.98
N VAL A 269 21.73 -5.34 38.88
CA VAL A 269 22.41 -4.79 37.67
C VAL A 269 21.69 -5.23 36.41
N GLY A 270 21.74 -4.40 35.36
CA GLY A 270 21.27 -4.69 34.00
C GLY A 270 22.25 -4.15 32.97
N VAL A 271 21.91 -4.24 31.69
CA VAL A 271 22.77 -3.79 30.59
C VAL A 271 22.05 -2.69 29.79
N GLN A 272 22.75 -1.61 29.48
CA GLN A 272 22.31 -0.56 28.57
C GLN A 272 23.09 -0.62 27.27
N PHE A 273 22.40 -0.33 26.17
CA PHE A 273 22.99 -0.25 24.83
C PHE A 273 22.92 1.18 24.29
N PHE A 274 23.91 1.54 23.47
CA PHE A 274 24.03 2.83 22.80
C PHE A 274 24.33 2.59 21.32
N TYR A 275 23.86 3.49 20.47
CA TYR A 275 24.18 3.51 19.06
C TYR A 275 24.90 4.81 18.71
N ASN A 276 26.06 4.72 18.08
CA ASN A 276 26.88 5.87 17.65
C ASN A 276 27.07 6.93 18.76
N GLY A 277 27.29 6.48 19.98
CA GLY A 277 27.46 7.35 21.16
C GLY A 277 26.19 8.00 21.70
N SER A 278 25.05 7.76 21.08
CA SER A 278 23.73 8.24 21.54
C SER A 278 22.95 7.13 22.25
N GLY A 279 22.22 7.50 23.28
CA GLY A 279 21.41 6.57 24.09
C GLY A 279 21.40 6.95 25.57
N PRO A 280 20.98 6.03 26.45
CA PRO A 280 20.75 4.61 26.20
C PRO A 280 19.53 4.36 25.29
N LEU A 281 19.63 3.31 24.43
CA LEU A 281 18.52 2.91 23.56
C LEU A 281 17.34 2.39 24.38
N THR A 282 16.14 2.78 23.97
CA THR A 282 14.89 2.20 24.50
C THR A 282 14.63 0.87 23.83
N MET A 283 14.32 -0.16 24.62
CA MET A 283 13.91 -1.46 24.12
C MET A 283 12.49 -1.43 23.54
N GLY A 284 12.19 -2.36 22.67
CA GLY A 284 10.84 -2.57 22.15
C GLY A 284 10.60 -4.02 21.78
N PRO A 285 9.34 -4.44 21.62
CA PRO A 285 9.01 -5.73 21.06
C PRO A 285 9.61 -5.91 19.67
N ASP A 286 9.99 -7.13 19.31
CA ASP A 286 10.54 -7.43 17.98
C ASP A 286 9.55 -7.06 16.87
N SER A 287 9.90 -6.07 16.05
CA SER A 287 9.05 -5.55 14.99
C SER A 287 9.84 -4.81 13.93
N SER A 288 9.51 -5.07 12.65
CA SER A 288 9.97 -4.29 11.50
C SER A 288 8.97 -3.20 11.07
N ALA A 289 7.85 -3.03 11.79
CA ALA A 289 6.85 -2.04 11.45
C ALA A 289 7.37 -0.60 11.60
N ALA A 290 6.96 0.30 10.72
CA ALA A 290 7.27 1.71 10.85
C ALA A 290 6.63 2.30 12.11
N GLY A 291 7.42 3.05 12.90
CA GLY A 291 6.97 3.64 14.16
C GLY A 291 6.82 2.64 15.30
N ALA A 292 7.44 1.45 15.21
CA ALA A 292 7.45 0.47 16.31
C ALA A 292 8.04 1.06 17.59
N THR A 293 7.55 0.60 18.74
CA THR A 293 8.06 1.03 20.06
C THR A 293 9.55 0.76 20.15
N GLY A 294 10.33 1.74 20.60
CA GLY A 294 11.78 1.64 20.70
C GLY A 294 12.53 1.73 19.38
N GLN A 295 11.83 2.00 18.27
CA GLN A 295 12.48 2.16 16.96
C GLN A 295 13.34 3.43 16.92
N PHE A 296 14.55 3.30 16.41
CA PHE A 296 15.46 4.41 16.19
C PHE A 296 15.99 4.41 14.75
N PHE A 297 16.27 5.60 14.24
CA PHE A 297 16.81 5.79 12.90
C PHE A 297 18.30 5.52 12.89
N ILE A 298 18.75 4.79 11.88
CA ILE A 298 20.17 4.50 11.61
C ILE A 298 20.70 5.49 10.59
N GLN A 299 20.27 5.34 9.33
CA GLN A 299 20.76 6.15 8.21
C GLN A 299 19.92 5.91 6.97
N SER A 300 19.88 6.90 6.05
CA SER A 300 19.37 6.71 4.68
C SER A 300 20.53 6.45 3.71
N THR A 301 20.30 5.53 2.75
CA THR A 301 21.27 5.19 1.71
C THR A 301 20.84 5.82 0.39
N ALA A 302 21.59 6.81 -0.13
CA ALA A 302 21.34 7.40 -1.45
C ALA A 302 21.81 6.48 -2.60
N ALA A 303 22.79 5.62 -2.33
CA ALA A 303 23.33 4.61 -3.24
C ALA A 303 23.57 3.32 -2.50
N ALA A 304 23.69 2.20 -3.22
CA ALA A 304 24.07 0.93 -2.62
C ALA A 304 25.43 1.05 -1.89
N GLN A 305 25.45 0.66 -0.61
CA GLN A 305 26.65 0.82 0.23
C GLN A 305 26.67 -0.17 1.40
N THR A 306 27.88 -0.35 1.96
CA THR A 306 28.07 -1.07 3.22
C THR A 306 28.12 -0.08 4.38
N LEU A 307 27.34 -0.35 5.42
CA LEU A 307 27.32 0.40 6.67
C LEU A 307 28.02 -0.40 7.76
N THR A 308 28.81 0.26 8.59
CA THR A 308 29.36 -0.30 9.83
C THR A 308 28.73 0.46 10.99
N LEU A 309 27.88 -0.24 11.74
CA LEU A 309 27.08 0.36 12.82
C LEU A 309 27.80 0.17 14.15
N PRO A 310 28.31 1.25 14.79
CA PRO A 310 29.00 1.16 16.07
C PRO A 310 27.98 1.15 17.21
N PHE A 311 28.05 0.10 18.01
CA PHE A 311 27.28 -0.04 19.24
C PHE A 311 28.21 -0.06 20.45
N GLN A 312 27.62 0.31 21.61
CA GLN A 312 28.26 0.21 22.91
C GLN A 312 27.30 -0.45 23.90
N ALA A 313 27.85 -1.17 24.85
CA ALA A 313 27.10 -1.75 25.96
C ALA A 313 27.83 -1.48 27.29
N GLN A 314 27.07 -1.29 28.37
CA GLN A 314 27.60 -1.09 29.71
C GLN A 314 26.66 -1.66 30.76
N TYR A 315 27.20 -2.02 31.93
CA TYR A 315 26.36 -2.31 33.08
C TYR A 315 25.78 -1.02 33.69
N ILE A 316 24.57 -1.13 34.23
CA ILE A 316 23.94 -0.12 35.03
C ILE A 316 23.41 -0.75 36.34
N ARG A 317 23.65 -0.13 37.46
CA ARG A 317 23.06 -0.55 38.73
C ARG A 317 21.58 -0.19 38.79
N THR A 318 20.75 -1.22 39.03
CA THR A 318 19.29 -1.10 39.08
C THR A 318 18.71 -1.31 40.49
N GLY A 319 19.50 -1.84 41.43
CA GLY A 319 19.06 -2.14 42.78
C GLY A 319 20.19 -2.50 43.73
N GLU A 320 19.88 -3.33 44.74
CA GLU A 320 20.88 -3.89 45.64
C GLU A 320 21.78 -4.90 44.87
N LEU A 321 23.09 -4.69 44.97
CA LEU A 321 24.06 -5.48 44.22
C LEU A 321 24.40 -6.78 44.93
N VAL A 322 24.23 -7.91 44.22
CA VAL A 322 24.76 -9.19 44.57
C VAL A 322 25.82 -9.57 43.52
N PRO A 323 27.08 -9.81 43.93
CA PRO A 323 28.14 -10.22 42.98
C PRO A 323 27.84 -11.59 42.35
N GLY A 324 28.24 -11.74 41.07
CA GLY A 324 28.05 -12.98 40.34
C GLY A 324 28.31 -12.82 38.83
N SER A 325 27.94 -13.82 38.04
CA SER A 325 27.92 -13.73 36.59
C SER A 325 26.76 -12.82 36.13
N ALA A 326 27.01 -11.97 35.13
CA ALA A 326 26.01 -10.99 34.62
C ALA A 326 26.01 -11.05 33.08
N ASN A 327 25.13 -11.85 32.51
CA ASN A 327 24.93 -12.00 31.08
C ASN A 327 23.62 -11.36 30.66
N ALA A 328 23.59 -10.77 29.47
CA ALA A 328 22.38 -10.23 28.87
C ALA A 328 22.31 -10.61 27.39
N LEU A 329 21.12 -10.82 26.88
CA LEU A 329 20.87 -11.15 25.48
C LEU A 329 19.85 -10.18 24.88
N ALA A 330 20.21 -9.55 23.78
CA ALA A 330 19.32 -8.70 23.01
C ALA A 330 19.39 -9.03 21.53
N SER A 331 18.30 -8.86 20.79
CA SER A 331 18.28 -8.88 19.34
C SER A 331 18.15 -7.47 18.76
N ILE A 332 18.62 -7.31 17.52
CA ILE A 332 18.42 -6.09 16.75
C ILE A 332 17.63 -6.47 15.50
N THR A 333 16.43 -5.91 15.34
CA THR A 333 15.59 -6.08 14.16
C THR A 333 15.65 -4.81 13.33
N PHE A 334 16.12 -4.96 12.09
CA PHE A 334 16.19 -3.86 11.14
C PHE A 334 14.90 -3.77 10.33
N SER A 335 14.49 -2.54 10.01
CA SER A 335 13.39 -2.24 9.08
C SER A 335 13.85 -1.26 8.01
N TYR A 336 13.26 -1.38 6.83
CA TYR A 336 13.64 -0.68 5.61
C TYR A 336 12.43 0.10 5.10
N GLN A 337 12.51 1.44 5.21
CA GLN A 337 11.38 2.35 4.95
C GLN A 337 11.67 3.32 3.82
#